data_91b4d954f2552136d954d0102d7ef136
#
_entry.id   91b4d954f2552136d954d0102d7ef136
#
_cell.length_a   1.000
_cell.length_b   1.000
_cell.length_c   1.000
_cell.angle_alpha   90.00
_cell.angle_beta   90.00
_cell.angle_gamma   90.00
#
_symmetry.space_group_name_H-M   'P 1'
#
loop_
_entity.id
_entity.type
_entity.pdbx_description
1 polymer ?
#
loop_
_entity_poly.entity_id
_entity_poly.type
_entity_poly.pdbx_seq_one_letter_code
_entity_poly.pdbx_strand_id
1 'polypeptide(L)'
;LLFSGETVNFSGEKLSLGPAQSNYGGKEIDIFLAGRGPKMLELGAQKADGFYLSYIYKKHLADVIAKLRTQNRSDSKRFNIVYSTMLVTDDKELEDAKAQLSFRLVDSPLSIKEEIGMTKEDELKIKSALREGGPQLAGKLVKEEWVEEFTLTGNLESIREELFRFYEAGIDEYQL
;
A
#
# COMPACT_ATOMS: atom_id res chain seq x y z
N LEU A 1 -6.79 -5.00 -24.40
CA LEU A 1 -6.36 -5.66 -25.66
C LEU A 1 -5.48 -6.88 -25.38
N LEU A 2 -4.37 -6.77 -24.62
CA LEU A 2 -3.50 -7.92 -24.37
C LEU A 2 -4.24 -9.07 -23.66
N PHE A 3 -5.12 -8.74 -22.70
CA PHE A 3 -5.94 -9.72 -21.99
C PHE A 3 -7.14 -10.25 -22.81
N SER A 4 -7.51 -9.59 -23.89
CA SER A 4 -8.52 -10.12 -24.82
C SER A 4 -7.99 -11.24 -25.71
N GLY A 5 -6.67 -11.50 -25.71
CA GLY A 5 -6.01 -12.48 -26.55
C GLY A 5 -5.63 -11.95 -27.93
N GLU A 6 -5.80 -10.65 -28.16
CA GLU A 6 -5.38 -10.01 -29.38
C GLU A 6 -3.86 -9.80 -29.42
N THR A 7 -3.30 -9.79 -30.62
CA THR A 7 -1.93 -9.34 -30.81
C THR A 7 -1.87 -7.82 -30.66
N VAL A 8 -1.13 -7.35 -29.68
CA VAL A 8 -1.00 -5.93 -29.35
C VAL A 8 0.36 -5.42 -29.80
N ASN A 9 0.35 -4.27 -30.45
CA ASN A 9 1.53 -3.48 -30.75
C ASN A 9 1.29 -2.06 -30.20
N PHE A 10 2.13 -1.64 -29.28
CA PHE A 10 1.98 -0.35 -28.60
C PHE A 10 3.26 0.45 -28.68
N SER A 11 3.15 1.69 -29.10
CA SER A 11 4.26 2.66 -29.08
C SER A 11 3.82 3.91 -28.33
N GLY A 12 4.36 4.10 -27.14
CA GLY A 12 4.15 5.29 -26.32
C GLY A 12 5.42 6.11 -26.18
N GLU A 13 5.31 7.25 -25.54
CA GLU A 13 6.42 8.18 -25.34
C GLU A 13 7.55 7.59 -24.48
N LYS A 14 7.21 6.80 -23.46
CA LYS A 14 8.14 6.23 -22.47
C LYS A 14 8.33 4.72 -22.59
N LEU A 15 7.34 4.03 -23.14
CA LEU A 15 7.31 2.58 -23.25
C LEU A 15 6.81 2.17 -24.62
N SER A 16 7.37 1.10 -25.15
CA SER A 16 6.84 0.44 -26.34
C SER A 16 6.75 -1.06 -26.10
N LEU A 17 5.72 -1.68 -26.66
CA LEU A 17 5.53 -3.10 -26.69
C LEU A 17 5.49 -3.52 -28.17
N GLY A 18 6.45 -4.35 -28.60
CA GLY A 18 6.41 -4.98 -29.92
C GLY A 18 5.25 -5.96 -30.02
N PRO A 19 5.07 -6.63 -31.17
CA PRO A 19 3.97 -7.56 -31.33
C PRO A 19 3.97 -8.61 -30.21
N ALA A 20 2.97 -8.53 -29.33
CA ALA A 20 2.83 -9.41 -28.18
C ALA A 20 1.40 -9.93 -28.09
N GLN A 21 1.26 -11.21 -27.76
CA GLN A 21 -0.02 -11.86 -27.53
C GLN A 21 0.04 -12.63 -26.23
N SER A 22 -1.02 -12.54 -25.44
CA SER A 22 -1.14 -13.33 -24.21
C SER A 22 -1.73 -14.71 -24.52
N ASN A 23 -1.05 -15.78 -24.07
CA ASN A 23 -1.58 -17.13 -24.16
C ASN A 23 -2.78 -17.37 -23.21
N TYR A 24 -3.05 -16.42 -22.33
CA TYR A 24 -4.17 -16.45 -21.37
C TYR A 24 -5.32 -15.54 -21.79
N GLY A 25 -5.37 -15.13 -23.04
CA GLY A 25 -6.39 -14.23 -23.57
C GLY A 25 -7.81 -14.78 -23.48
N GLY A 26 -8.78 -13.88 -23.54
CA GLY A 26 -10.21 -14.22 -23.51
C GLY A 26 -10.80 -14.36 -22.11
N LYS A 27 -10.04 -14.06 -21.04
CA LYS A 27 -10.56 -14.00 -19.67
C LYS A 27 -10.61 -12.54 -19.20
N GLU A 28 -11.65 -12.19 -18.51
CA GLU A 28 -11.67 -10.97 -17.72
C GLU A 28 -10.71 -11.15 -16.54
N ILE A 29 -9.74 -10.24 -16.43
CA ILE A 29 -8.76 -10.20 -15.35
C ILE A 29 -8.89 -8.84 -14.69
N ASP A 30 -9.20 -8.83 -13.41
CA ASP A 30 -9.27 -7.59 -12.64
C ASP A 30 -7.88 -7.00 -12.45
N ILE A 31 -7.77 -5.69 -12.69
CA ILE A 31 -6.53 -4.93 -12.58
C ILE A 31 -6.59 -4.11 -11.30
N PHE A 32 -5.68 -4.39 -10.38
CA PHE A 32 -5.51 -3.60 -9.18
C PHE A 32 -4.30 -2.68 -9.31
N LEU A 33 -4.47 -1.41 -8.97
CA LEU A 33 -3.36 -0.48 -8.82
C LEU A 33 -2.97 -0.36 -7.35
N ALA A 34 -1.70 -0.09 -7.12
CA ALA A 34 -1.17 0.17 -5.78
C ALA A 34 -0.41 1.50 -5.76
N GLY A 35 -0.51 2.24 -4.68
CA GLY A 35 0.20 3.49 -4.52
C GLY A 35 -0.30 4.30 -3.34
N ARG A 36 0.40 5.41 -3.04
CA ARG A 36 0.07 6.29 -1.92
C ARG A 36 -0.10 7.75 -2.35
N GLY A 37 0.42 8.10 -3.51
CA GLY A 37 0.36 9.46 -4.01
C GLY A 37 -1.00 9.81 -4.63
N PRO A 38 -1.42 11.09 -4.58
CA PRO A 38 -2.75 11.52 -5.03
C PRO A 38 -3.04 11.20 -6.50
N LYS A 39 -2.04 11.30 -7.38
CA LYS A 39 -2.18 10.95 -8.80
C LYS A 39 -2.41 9.45 -9.03
N MET A 40 -1.80 8.59 -8.21
CA MET A 40 -2.01 7.14 -8.31
C MET A 40 -3.38 6.74 -7.77
N LEU A 41 -3.84 7.38 -6.69
CA LEU A 41 -5.19 7.18 -6.17
C LEU A 41 -6.24 7.58 -7.22
N GLU A 42 -6.07 8.74 -7.84
CA GLU A 42 -6.97 9.20 -8.90
C GLU A 42 -6.98 8.25 -10.10
N LEU A 43 -5.79 7.86 -10.59
CA LEU A 43 -5.67 6.93 -11.71
C LEU A 43 -6.32 5.57 -11.38
N GLY A 44 -6.09 5.05 -10.17
CA GLY A 44 -6.67 3.79 -9.71
C GLY A 44 -8.18 3.86 -9.66
N ALA A 45 -8.74 4.89 -9.06
CA ALA A 45 -10.18 5.07 -8.99
C ALA A 45 -10.85 5.21 -10.37
N GLN A 46 -10.15 5.75 -11.36
CA GLN A 46 -10.71 5.99 -12.70
C GLN A 46 -10.51 4.84 -13.69
N LYS A 47 -9.51 4.00 -13.51
CA LYS A 47 -9.02 3.06 -14.54
C LYS A 47 -8.86 1.62 -14.08
N ALA A 48 -8.82 1.36 -12.77
CA ALA A 48 -8.62 0.02 -12.23
C ALA A 48 -9.94 -0.59 -11.73
N ASP A 49 -9.95 -1.91 -11.57
CA ASP A 49 -11.04 -2.68 -10.97
C ASP A 49 -10.96 -2.67 -9.44
N GLY A 50 -9.79 -2.30 -8.90
CA GLY A 50 -9.58 -2.16 -7.47
C GLY A 50 -8.27 -1.44 -7.13
N PHE A 51 -8.09 -1.18 -5.84
CA PHE A 51 -6.90 -0.50 -5.34
C PHE A 51 -6.32 -1.23 -4.13
N TYR A 52 -5.00 -1.39 -4.15
CA TYR A 52 -4.25 -2.06 -3.12
C TYR A 52 -3.54 -1.04 -2.23
N LEU A 53 -4.02 -0.90 -1.01
CA LEU A 53 -3.49 -0.01 0.01
C LEU A 53 -2.52 -0.78 0.90
N SER A 54 -1.22 -0.53 0.76
CA SER A 54 -0.18 -1.21 1.53
C SER A 54 0.50 -0.27 2.51
N TYR A 55 0.46 -0.59 3.79
CA TYR A 55 1.08 0.19 4.87
C TYR A 55 0.74 1.68 4.81
N ILE A 56 -0.52 1.99 4.71
CA ILE A 56 -1.01 3.36 4.77
C ILE A 56 -0.99 3.83 6.23
N TYR A 57 -0.58 5.06 6.47
CA TYR A 57 -0.71 5.70 7.76
C TYR A 57 -2.15 5.65 8.23
N LYS A 58 -2.42 4.96 9.33
CA LYS A 58 -3.79 4.59 9.74
C LYS A 58 -4.72 5.77 9.94
N LYS A 59 -4.21 6.89 10.43
CA LYS A 59 -5.01 8.12 10.59
C LYS A 59 -5.55 8.68 9.27
N HIS A 60 -4.85 8.41 8.15
CA HIS A 60 -5.28 8.86 6.83
C HIS A 60 -6.10 7.82 6.05
N LEU A 61 -6.25 6.61 6.59
CA LEU A 61 -6.86 5.50 5.85
C LEU A 61 -8.30 5.81 5.43
N ALA A 62 -9.12 6.34 6.33
CA ALA A 62 -10.51 6.68 6.02
C ALA A 62 -10.64 7.73 4.90
N ASP A 63 -9.78 8.76 4.92
CA ASP A 63 -9.76 9.80 3.88
C ASP A 63 -9.31 9.24 2.53
N VAL A 64 -8.34 8.32 2.52
CA VAL A 64 -7.87 7.65 1.31
C VAL A 64 -8.99 6.80 0.71
N ILE A 65 -9.69 6.03 1.53
CA ILE A 65 -10.84 5.21 1.12
C ILE A 65 -11.94 6.10 0.54
N ALA A 66 -12.31 7.17 1.23
CA ALA A 66 -13.34 8.10 0.77
C ALA A 66 -12.98 8.71 -0.59
N LYS A 67 -11.71 9.10 -0.81
CA LYS A 67 -11.24 9.59 -2.11
C LYS A 67 -11.37 8.54 -3.21
N LEU A 68 -10.95 7.31 -2.95
CA LEU A 68 -11.08 6.21 -3.93
C LEU A 68 -12.54 5.96 -4.30
N ARG A 69 -13.45 5.93 -3.31
CA ARG A 69 -14.88 5.70 -3.54
C ARG A 69 -15.55 6.84 -4.31
N THR A 70 -15.25 8.09 -3.96
CA THR A 70 -15.85 9.27 -4.61
C THR A 70 -15.33 9.53 -6.02
N GLN A 71 -14.10 9.13 -6.31
CA GLN A 71 -13.47 9.30 -7.63
C GLN A 71 -13.70 8.10 -8.56
N ASN A 72 -14.23 7.00 -8.04
CA ASN A 72 -14.52 5.83 -8.86
C ASN A 72 -15.63 6.16 -9.87
N ARG A 73 -15.33 5.95 -11.15
CA ARG A 73 -16.25 6.18 -12.28
C ARG A 73 -16.77 4.90 -12.91
N SER A 74 -16.49 3.75 -12.33
CA SER A 74 -16.95 2.47 -12.84
C SER A 74 -18.40 2.24 -12.45
N ASP A 75 -19.32 2.42 -13.38
CA ASP A 75 -20.77 2.16 -13.18
C ASP A 75 -21.13 0.67 -13.24
N SER A 76 -20.21 -0.20 -13.61
CA SER A 76 -20.52 -1.60 -13.97
C SER A 76 -19.90 -2.69 -13.10
N LYS A 77 -18.83 -2.39 -12.36
CA LYS A 77 -18.18 -3.35 -11.46
C LYS A 77 -17.98 -2.76 -10.09
N ARG A 78 -18.08 -3.61 -9.06
CA ARG A 78 -17.70 -3.24 -7.71
C ARG A 78 -16.19 -2.96 -7.69
N PHE A 79 -15.82 -1.73 -7.37
CA PHE A 79 -14.43 -1.34 -7.17
C PHE A 79 -13.95 -1.84 -5.80
N ASN A 80 -13.02 -2.77 -5.79
CA ASN A 80 -12.51 -3.39 -4.56
C ASN A 80 -11.33 -2.61 -3.97
N ILE A 81 -11.38 -2.38 -2.67
CA ILE A 81 -10.28 -1.80 -1.90
C ILE A 81 -9.70 -2.87 -0.99
N VAL A 82 -8.46 -3.25 -1.27
CA VAL A 82 -7.69 -4.21 -0.48
C VAL A 82 -6.76 -3.44 0.45
N TYR A 83 -6.78 -3.74 1.73
CA TYR A 83 -5.83 -3.21 2.70
C TYR A 83 -4.85 -4.29 3.13
N SER A 84 -3.56 -4.02 2.94
CA SER A 84 -2.48 -4.92 3.33
C SER A 84 -1.60 -4.29 4.38
N THR A 85 -1.39 -5.02 5.46
CA THR A 85 -0.50 -4.63 6.55
C THR A 85 -0.03 -5.86 7.31
N MET A 86 0.78 -5.68 8.34
CA MET A 86 1.21 -6.76 9.24
C MET A 86 0.36 -6.80 10.49
N LEU A 87 0.18 -8.01 11.02
CA LEU A 87 -0.22 -8.24 12.41
C LEU A 87 1.03 -8.23 13.28
N VAL A 88 0.96 -7.56 14.42
CA VAL A 88 2.04 -7.49 15.40
C VAL A 88 1.46 -7.82 16.77
N THR A 89 1.61 -9.06 17.18
CA THR A 89 1.08 -9.61 18.43
C THR A 89 2.17 -10.07 19.39
N ASP A 90 3.42 -10.16 18.91
CA ASP A 90 4.59 -10.54 19.70
C ASP A 90 5.86 -9.77 19.29
N ASP A 91 6.93 -9.97 20.06
CA ASP A 91 8.21 -9.28 19.85
C ASP A 91 8.89 -9.66 18.54
N LYS A 92 8.69 -10.88 18.05
CA LYS A 92 9.26 -11.33 16.77
C LYS A 92 8.59 -10.63 15.61
N GLU A 93 7.27 -10.58 15.62
CA GLU A 93 6.48 -9.87 14.59
C GLU A 93 6.78 -8.37 14.62
N LEU A 94 7.03 -7.79 15.81
CA LEU A 94 7.45 -6.41 15.96
C LEU A 94 8.80 -6.15 15.28
N GLU A 95 9.79 -7.01 15.48
CA GLU A 95 11.11 -6.87 14.84
C GLU A 95 11.02 -7.03 13.31
N ASP A 96 10.21 -7.97 12.82
CA ASP A 96 9.94 -8.15 11.41
C ASP A 96 9.23 -6.93 10.81
N ALA A 97 8.26 -6.36 11.52
CA ALA A 97 7.54 -5.15 11.12
C ALA A 97 8.47 -3.93 11.07
N LYS A 98 9.33 -3.74 12.07
CA LYS A 98 10.35 -2.67 12.07
C LYS A 98 11.26 -2.76 10.85
N ALA A 99 11.72 -3.96 10.51
CA ALA A 99 12.58 -4.18 9.35
C ALA A 99 11.85 -3.80 8.05
N GLN A 100 10.62 -4.25 7.85
CA GLN A 100 9.83 -3.97 6.66
C GLN A 100 9.43 -2.48 6.55
N LEU A 101 9.07 -1.86 7.67
CA LEU A 101 8.68 -0.45 7.69
C LEU A 101 9.84 0.51 7.45
N SER A 102 11.09 0.11 7.67
CA SER A 102 12.26 0.97 7.49
C SER A 102 12.30 1.66 6.12
N PHE A 103 12.00 0.94 5.04
CA PHE A 103 11.87 1.51 3.70
C PHE A 103 10.69 2.46 3.56
N ARG A 104 9.54 2.04 4.13
CA ARG A 104 8.29 2.80 4.02
C ARG A 104 8.38 4.15 4.71
N LEU A 105 9.03 4.19 5.87
CA LEU A 105 9.25 5.41 6.62
C LEU A 105 10.15 6.39 5.86
N VAL A 106 11.24 5.90 5.28
CA VAL A 106 12.14 6.74 4.45
C VAL A 106 11.41 7.32 3.23
N ASP A 107 10.56 6.53 2.57
CA ASP A 107 9.80 6.95 1.39
C ASP A 107 8.50 7.71 1.71
N SER A 108 8.13 7.82 2.99
CA SER A 108 6.91 8.53 3.38
C SER A 108 7.02 10.03 3.10
N PRO A 109 5.91 10.70 2.74
CA PRO A 109 5.86 12.15 2.62
C PRO A 109 6.31 12.85 3.90
N LEU A 110 6.86 14.06 3.75
CA LEU A 110 7.35 14.85 4.89
C LEU A 110 6.25 15.08 5.93
N SER A 111 5.02 15.36 5.49
CA SER A 111 3.87 15.55 6.38
C SER A 111 3.61 14.35 7.30
N ILE A 112 3.69 13.13 6.75
CA ILE A 112 3.51 11.91 7.56
C ILE A 112 4.67 11.74 8.54
N LYS A 113 5.92 12.00 8.11
CA LYS A 113 7.09 11.95 9.00
C LYS A 113 6.95 12.91 10.18
N GLU A 114 6.49 14.13 9.91
CA GLU A 114 6.22 15.15 10.94
C GLU A 114 5.11 14.68 11.89
N GLU A 115 4.01 14.15 11.38
CA GLU A 115 2.89 13.66 12.18
C GLU A 115 3.26 12.51 13.12
N ILE A 116 4.15 11.60 12.69
CA ILE A 116 4.65 10.51 13.54
C ILE A 116 5.87 10.91 14.40
N GLY A 117 6.29 12.17 14.35
CA GLY A 117 7.44 12.68 15.10
C GLY A 117 8.80 12.15 14.62
N MET A 118 8.90 11.74 13.35
CA MET A 118 10.15 11.30 12.74
C MET A 118 10.99 12.50 12.32
N THR A 119 12.16 12.65 12.91
CA THR A 119 13.06 13.74 12.60
C THR A 119 13.86 13.51 11.31
N LYS A 120 14.45 14.57 10.78
CA LYS A 120 15.37 14.44 9.63
C LYS A 120 16.62 13.62 9.98
N GLU A 121 17.06 13.67 11.23
CA GLU A 121 18.16 12.84 11.71
C GLU A 121 17.81 11.35 11.73
N ASP A 122 16.60 11.00 12.21
CA ASP A 122 16.09 9.63 12.19
C ASP A 122 16.05 9.10 10.74
N GLU A 123 15.51 9.88 9.81
CA GLU A 123 15.46 9.51 8.39
C GLU A 123 16.86 9.21 7.83
N LEU A 124 17.83 10.07 8.10
CA LEU A 124 19.20 9.90 7.62
C LEU A 124 19.87 8.66 8.21
N LYS A 125 19.69 8.40 9.50
CA LYS A 125 20.20 7.20 10.17
C LYS A 125 19.62 5.92 9.59
N ILE A 126 18.29 5.85 9.42
CA ILE A 126 17.60 4.70 8.83
C ILE A 126 18.08 4.49 7.38
N LYS A 127 18.18 5.56 6.60
CA LYS A 127 18.65 5.51 5.21
C LYS A 127 20.10 5.02 5.10
N SER A 128 20.99 5.40 6.01
CA SER A 128 22.37 4.89 6.08
C SER A 128 22.37 3.40 6.42
N ALA A 129 21.63 3.00 7.45
CA ALA A 129 21.55 1.61 7.88
C ALA A 129 20.98 0.69 6.79
N LEU A 130 20.00 1.17 6.00
CA LEU A 130 19.47 0.45 4.84
C LEU A 130 20.54 0.15 3.79
N ARG A 131 21.45 1.10 3.55
CA ARG A 131 22.58 0.95 2.60
C ARG A 131 23.68 0.03 3.12
N GLU A 132 23.95 0.07 4.41
CA GLU A 132 25.05 -0.63 5.06
C GLU A 132 24.75 -2.09 5.36
N GLY A 133 23.52 -2.38 5.82
CA GLY A 133 23.13 -3.72 6.30
C GLY A 133 21.69 -4.11 6.01
N GLY A 134 21.00 -3.33 5.15
CA GLY A 134 19.64 -3.63 4.73
C GLY A 134 18.57 -3.43 5.80
N PRO A 135 17.38 -4.00 5.58
CA PRO A 135 16.20 -3.78 6.43
C PRO A 135 16.41 -4.20 7.89
N GLN A 136 17.14 -5.29 8.11
CA GLN A 136 17.38 -5.83 9.46
C GLN A 136 18.19 -4.86 10.33
N LEU A 137 19.21 -4.21 9.75
CA LEU A 137 19.99 -3.20 10.46
C LEU A 137 19.16 -1.93 10.67
N ALA A 138 18.44 -1.50 9.64
CA ALA A 138 17.63 -0.29 9.69
C ALA A 138 16.44 -0.42 10.64
N GLY A 139 15.83 -1.61 10.75
CA GLY A 139 14.74 -1.91 11.67
C GLY A 139 15.08 -1.62 13.13
N LYS A 140 16.34 -1.80 13.54
CA LYS A 140 16.81 -1.48 14.90
C LYS A 140 16.69 0.02 15.26
N LEU A 141 16.54 0.87 14.26
CA LEU A 141 16.38 2.32 14.42
C LEU A 141 14.91 2.76 14.31
N VAL A 142 14.01 1.85 13.93
CA VAL A 142 12.58 2.10 13.83
C VAL A 142 11.97 2.00 15.23
N LYS A 143 11.29 3.05 15.65
CA LYS A 143 10.60 3.10 16.92
C LYS A 143 9.31 2.30 16.88
N GLU A 144 8.95 1.69 17.99
CA GLU A 144 7.73 0.89 18.14
C GLU A 144 6.47 1.72 17.90
N GLU A 145 6.41 2.92 18.41
CA GLU A 145 5.33 3.88 18.18
C GLU A 145 5.08 4.18 16.70
N TRP A 146 6.11 4.10 15.85
CA TRP A 146 5.93 4.26 14.39
C TRP A 146 5.35 3.00 13.76
N VAL A 147 5.69 1.80 14.30
CA VAL A 147 5.11 0.53 13.83
C VAL A 147 3.62 0.52 14.06
N GLU A 148 3.17 0.92 15.24
CA GLU A 148 1.75 0.98 15.60
C GLU A 148 0.91 1.85 14.66
N GLU A 149 1.50 2.87 14.07
CA GLU A 149 0.81 3.79 13.16
C GLU A 149 0.56 3.20 11.75
N PHE A 150 1.23 2.10 11.41
CA PHE A 150 1.14 1.48 10.07
C PHE A 150 0.72 0.01 10.07
N THR A 151 0.63 -0.62 11.23
CA THR A 151 0.34 -2.05 11.40
C THR A 151 -0.83 -2.27 12.34
N LEU A 152 -1.37 -3.48 12.34
CA LEU A 152 -2.36 -3.91 13.31
C LEU A 152 -1.62 -4.50 14.52
N THR A 153 -1.47 -3.70 15.56
CA THR A 153 -0.66 -4.03 16.74
C THR A 153 -1.52 -4.20 17.98
N GLY A 154 -1.23 -5.21 18.79
CA GLY A 154 -1.85 -5.45 20.07
C GLY A 154 -2.45 -6.84 20.25
N ASN A 155 -3.43 -6.96 21.13
CA ASN A 155 -4.12 -8.22 21.34
C ASN A 155 -5.22 -8.45 20.27
N LEU A 156 -5.70 -9.69 20.17
CA LEU A 156 -6.69 -10.08 19.15
C LEU A 156 -7.99 -9.28 19.22
N GLU A 157 -8.39 -8.81 20.37
CA GLU A 157 -9.62 -8.03 20.53
C GLU A 157 -9.46 -6.62 19.94
N SER A 158 -8.37 -5.93 20.28
CA SER A 158 -8.05 -4.61 19.73
C SER A 158 -7.85 -4.64 18.21
N ILE A 159 -7.18 -5.68 17.70
CA ILE A 159 -6.99 -5.89 16.25
C ILE A 159 -8.34 -6.12 15.56
N ARG A 160 -9.21 -6.94 16.13
CA ARG A 160 -10.56 -7.17 15.59
C ARG A 160 -11.38 -5.88 15.52
N GLU A 161 -11.35 -5.08 16.57
CA GLU A 161 -12.05 -3.78 16.60
C GLU A 161 -11.51 -2.83 15.53
N GLU A 162 -10.19 -2.80 15.33
CA GLU A 162 -9.56 -1.96 14.32
C GLU A 162 -9.92 -2.44 12.90
N LEU A 163 -9.90 -3.73 12.63
CA LEU A 163 -10.34 -4.32 11.37
C LEU A 163 -11.81 -3.99 11.08
N PHE A 164 -12.68 -4.12 12.10
CA PHE A 164 -14.09 -3.78 11.95
C PHE A 164 -14.28 -2.30 11.61
N ARG A 165 -13.58 -1.41 12.27
CA ARG A 165 -13.59 0.03 11.97
C ARG A 165 -13.14 0.33 10.52
N PHE A 166 -12.13 -0.37 10.03
CA PHE A 166 -11.69 -0.21 8.64
C PHE A 166 -12.68 -0.79 7.63
N TYR A 167 -13.32 -1.89 7.97
CA TYR A 167 -14.42 -2.44 7.18
C TYR A 167 -15.58 -1.44 7.06
N GLU A 168 -16.01 -0.85 8.16
CA GLU A 168 -17.03 0.21 8.17
C GLU A 168 -16.60 1.45 7.36
N ALA A 169 -15.31 1.76 7.31
CA ALA A 169 -14.77 2.82 6.47
C ALA A 169 -14.77 2.48 4.98
N GLY A 170 -14.97 1.21 4.59
CA GLY A 170 -15.13 0.77 3.22
C GLY A 170 -13.97 -0.07 2.65
N ILE A 171 -13.18 -0.74 3.48
CA ILE A 171 -12.27 -1.80 3.04
C ILE A 171 -13.12 -3.03 2.67
N ASP A 172 -12.85 -3.62 1.52
CA ASP A 172 -13.53 -4.84 1.06
C ASP A 172 -12.78 -6.11 1.41
N GLU A 173 -11.44 -6.05 1.43
CA GLU A 173 -10.58 -7.22 1.63
C GLU A 173 -9.35 -6.86 2.44
N TYR A 174 -8.89 -7.81 3.26
CA TYR A 174 -7.66 -7.70 4.04
C TYR A 174 -6.64 -8.73 3.59
N GLN A 175 -5.39 -8.29 3.48
CA GLN A 175 -4.22 -9.15 3.35
C GLN A 175 -3.28 -8.89 4.55
N LEU A 176 -3.21 -9.85 5.44
CA LEU A 176 -2.50 -9.79 6.70
C LEU A 176 -1.33 -10.77 6.72
#